data_befdc0d2df138416d5db22d8d5e4a662
#
_entry.id   befdc0d2df138416d5db22d8d5e4a662
#
_cell.length_a   1.000
_cell.length_b   1.000
_cell.length_c   1.000
_cell.angle_alpha   90.00
_cell.angle_beta   90.00
_cell.angle_gamma   90.00
#
_symmetry.space_group_name_H-M   'P 1'
#
loop_
_entity.id
_entity.type
_entity.pdbx_description
1 polymer ?
#
loop_
_entity_poly.entity_id
_entity_poly.type
_entity_poly.pdbx_seq_one_letter_code
_entity_poly.pdbx_strand_id
1 'polypeptide(L)'
;MKVSAYDMAVGILPTSLSTEDQECIRLAGRFLRGQGAKRVWLFGSLAKGRRPTVHSDFDFAVEGLPSDRLFGSVGHLLQILPRPVDVIEIEGCPTLLREQILEHGIILDEN
;
A
#
# COMPACT_ATOMS: atom_id res chain seq x y z
N MET A 1 7.53 -25.27 9.52
CA MET A 1 7.30 -24.49 8.31
C MET A 1 8.24 -23.29 8.29
N LYS A 2 8.85 -23.04 7.16
CA LYS A 2 9.78 -21.93 7.01
C LYS A 2 9.03 -20.65 6.66
N VAL A 3 9.23 -19.59 7.45
CA VAL A 3 8.62 -18.30 7.22
C VAL A 3 9.64 -17.42 6.51
N SER A 4 9.28 -16.81 5.40
CA SER A 4 10.16 -15.90 4.68
C SER A 4 10.18 -14.54 5.37
N ALA A 5 11.23 -13.75 5.10
CA ALA A 5 11.30 -12.38 5.60
C ALA A 5 10.11 -11.54 5.07
N TYR A 6 9.64 -11.89 3.89
CA TYR A 6 8.49 -11.27 3.27
C TYR A 6 7.23 -11.45 4.13
N ASP A 7 6.97 -12.69 4.58
CA ASP A 7 5.82 -12.98 5.42
C ASP A 7 5.91 -12.28 6.77
N MET A 8 7.11 -12.13 7.28
CA MET A 8 7.33 -11.48 8.57
C MET A 8 7.04 -9.98 8.54
N ALA A 9 7.05 -9.37 7.35
CA ALA A 9 6.79 -7.94 7.20
C ALA A 9 5.30 -7.62 7.10
N VAL A 10 4.43 -8.64 6.94
CA VAL A 10 2.99 -8.42 6.77
C VAL A 10 2.40 -7.76 8.01
N GLY A 11 1.70 -6.66 7.80
CA GLY A 11 0.97 -5.98 8.85
C GLY A 11 1.82 -5.13 9.79
N ILE A 12 3.13 -5.09 9.60
CA ILE A 12 4.02 -4.31 10.47
C ILE A 12 4.19 -2.91 9.90
N LEU A 13 3.47 -1.94 10.46
CA LEU A 13 3.55 -0.55 10.04
C LEU A 13 4.48 0.24 10.94
N PRO A 14 5.13 1.30 10.39
CA PRO A 14 6.02 2.13 11.19
C PRO A 14 5.31 2.78 12.38
N THR A 15 6.00 2.88 13.50
CA THR A 15 5.47 3.50 14.72
C THR A 15 5.31 5.02 14.59
N SER A 16 5.92 5.62 13.57
CA SER A 16 5.75 7.04 13.27
C SER A 16 4.34 7.38 12.80
N LEU A 17 3.57 6.37 12.35
CA LEU A 17 2.21 6.58 11.87
C LEU A 17 1.25 6.70 13.04
N SER A 18 0.32 7.66 12.95
CA SER A 18 -0.77 7.75 13.91
C SER A 18 -1.68 6.53 13.80
N THR A 19 -2.48 6.30 14.83
CA THR A 19 -3.49 5.23 14.78
C THR A 19 -4.45 5.46 13.60
N GLU A 20 -4.84 6.71 13.36
CA GLU A 20 -5.74 7.02 12.24
C GLU A 20 -5.10 6.69 10.90
N ASP A 21 -3.83 7.07 10.69
CA ASP A 21 -3.14 6.72 9.45
C ASP A 21 -3.01 5.22 9.28
N GLN A 22 -2.70 4.50 10.35
CA GLN A 22 -2.61 3.04 10.28
C GLN A 22 -3.95 2.41 9.89
N GLU A 23 -5.04 2.89 10.45
CA GLU A 23 -6.38 2.40 10.12
C GLU A 23 -6.73 2.70 8.66
N CYS A 24 -6.40 3.89 8.18
CA CYS A 24 -6.62 4.26 6.78
C CYS A 24 -5.84 3.34 5.84
N ILE A 25 -4.59 3.07 6.17
CA ILE A 25 -3.74 2.20 5.36
C ILE A 25 -4.30 0.79 5.30
N ARG A 26 -4.72 0.24 6.44
CA ARG A 26 -5.28 -1.10 6.49
C ARG A 26 -6.62 -1.18 5.76
N LEU A 27 -7.44 -0.17 5.90
CA LEU A 27 -8.71 -0.09 5.18
C LEU A 27 -8.48 -0.08 3.68
N ALA A 28 -7.52 0.72 3.21
CA ALA A 28 -7.20 0.80 1.79
C ALA A 28 -6.69 -0.55 1.27
N GLY A 29 -5.84 -1.22 2.04
CA GLY A 29 -5.34 -2.55 1.68
C GLY A 29 -6.48 -3.56 1.50
N ARG A 30 -7.38 -3.62 2.46
CA ARG A 30 -8.55 -4.51 2.38
C ARG A 30 -9.44 -4.16 1.20
N PHE A 31 -9.67 -2.86 0.98
CA PHE A 31 -10.49 -2.42 -0.13
C PHE A 31 -9.89 -2.85 -1.47
N LEU A 32 -8.60 -2.61 -1.68
CA LEU A 32 -7.94 -2.98 -2.93
C LEU A 32 -7.93 -4.49 -3.16
N ARG A 33 -7.75 -5.26 -2.11
CA ARG A 33 -7.88 -6.71 -2.22
C ARG A 33 -9.29 -7.13 -2.59
N GLY A 34 -10.29 -6.47 -2.03
CA GLY A 34 -11.69 -6.70 -2.37
C GLY A 34 -12.00 -6.38 -3.83
N GLN A 35 -11.23 -5.49 -4.44
CA GLN A 35 -11.36 -5.18 -5.86
C GLN A 35 -10.62 -6.17 -6.76
N GLY A 36 -9.89 -7.10 -6.18
CA GLY A 36 -9.25 -8.17 -6.92
C GLY A 36 -7.72 -8.19 -6.84
N ALA A 37 -7.10 -7.25 -6.15
CA ALA A 37 -5.65 -7.28 -5.99
C ALA A 37 -5.24 -8.52 -5.18
N LYS A 38 -4.20 -9.21 -5.64
CA LYS A 38 -3.66 -10.37 -4.93
C LYS A 38 -2.75 -9.95 -3.80
N ARG A 39 -2.03 -8.85 -3.96
CA ARG A 39 -1.15 -8.28 -2.97
C ARG A 39 -1.24 -6.78 -3.02
N VAL A 40 -1.08 -6.15 -1.85
CA VAL A 40 -1.05 -4.70 -1.73
C VAL A 40 0.12 -4.33 -0.84
N TRP A 41 0.91 -3.36 -1.26
CA TRP A 41 2.01 -2.82 -0.48
C TRP A 41 1.76 -1.36 -0.16
N LEU A 42 2.19 -0.92 1.00
CA LEU A 42 2.44 0.50 1.26
C LEU A 42 3.89 0.75 0.89
N PHE A 43 4.16 1.81 0.12
CA PHE A 43 5.54 2.19 -0.18
C PHE A 43 5.70 3.70 0.00
N GLY A 44 6.84 4.24 -0.41
CA GLY A 44 7.09 5.67 -0.31
C GLY A 44 7.50 6.10 1.09
N SER A 45 7.37 7.39 1.38
CA SER A 45 7.91 8.00 2.59
C SER A 45 7.31 7.42 3.86
N LEU A 46 6.01 7.15 3.88
CA LEU A 46 5.35 6.63 5.08
C LEU A 46 5.83 5.21 5.40
N ALA A 47 6.04 4.39 4.36
CA ALA A 47 6.57 3.05 4.56
C ALA A 47 8.00 3.04 5.10
N LYS A 48 8.76 4.08 4.80
CA LYS A 48 10.14 4.23 5.27
C LYS A 48 10.23 4.75 6.69
N GLY A 49 9.10 5.00 7.33
CA GLY A 49 9.08 5.48 8.71
C GLY A 49 9.32 6.95 8.86
N ARG A 50 9.24 7.71 7.78
CA ARG A 50 9.37 9.16 7.87
C ARG A 50 8.19 9.74 8.62
N ARG A 51 8.44 10.80 9.40
CA ARG A 51 7.40 11.45 10.17
C ARG A 51 6.34 12.02 9.22
N PRO A 52 5.06 11.68 9.40
CA PRO A 52 4.01 12.22 8.54
C PRO A 52 3.87 13.73 8.70
N THR A 53 3.59 14.40 7.59
CA THR A 53 3.26 15.82 7.57
C THR A 53 1.94 16.00 6.84
N VAL A 54 1.45 17.24 6.77
CA VAL A 54 0.22 17.53 6.01
C VAL A 54 0.40 17.28 4.52
N HIS A 55 1.63 17.15 4.04
CA HIS A 55 1.93 16.90 2.64
C HIS A 55 2.23 15.43 2.35
N SER A 56 2.16 14.56 3.34
CA SER A 56 2.42 13.14 3.13
C SER A 56 1.28 12.47 2.38
N ASP A 57 1.63 11.61 1.44
CA ASP A 57 0.67 10.86 0.61
C ASP A 57 0.64 9.40 1.04
N PHE A 58 -0.49 8.74 0.77
CA PHE A 58 -0.56 7.28 0.86
C PHE A 58 -0.18 6.70 -0.50
N ASP A 59 0.93 5.99 -0.55
CA ASP A 59 1.42 5.35 -1.77
C ASP A 59 1.22 3.85 -1.67
N PHE A 60 0.37 3.31 -2.54
CA PHE A 60 0.09 1.88 -2.59
C PHE A 60 0.55 1.28 -3.91
N ALA A 61 1.04 0.06 -3.85
CA ALA A 61 1.30 -0.75 -5.03
C ALA A 61 0.41 -1.99 -4.97
N VAL A 62 -0.09 -2.41 -6.11
CA VAL A 62 -0.96 -3.58 -6.20
C VAL A 62 -0.40 -4.56 -7.20
N GLU A 63 -0.66 -5.85 -6.94
CA GLU A 63 -0.36 -6.94 -7.85
C GLU A 63 -1.67 -7.64 -8.20
N GLY A 64 -1.89 -7.87 -9.48
CA GLY A 64 -3.02 -8.66 -9.93
C GLY A 64 -4.36 -7.94 -9.89
N LEU A 65 -4.39 -6.63 -9.70
CA LEU A 65 -5.62 -5.87 -9.78
C LEU A 65 -6.10 -5.81 -11.23
N PRO A 66 -7.35 -6.20 -11.52
CA PRO A 66 -7.87 -6.04 -12.88
C PRO A 66 -7.78 -4.58 -13.34
N SER A 67 -7.28 -4.37 -14.55
CA SER A 67 -7.02 -3.02 -15.05
C SER A 67 -8.26 -2.13 -15.09
N ASP A 68 -9.43 -2.72 -15.34
CA ASP A 68 -10.69 -1.97 -15.36
C ASP A 68 -11.17 -1.54 -13.98
N ARG A 69 -10.50 -1.99 -12.92
CA ARG A 69 -10.84 -1.61 -11.53
C ARG A 69 -9.95 -0.50 -10.97
N LEU A 70 -8.87 -0.17 -11.67
CA LEU A 70 -7.86 0.74 -11.12
C LEU A 70 -8.43 2.15 -10.87
N PHE A 71 -9.01 2.76 -11.91
CA PHE A 71 -9.49 4.14 -11.78
C PHE A 71 -10.62 4.26 -10.75
N GLY A 72 -11.55 3.33 -10.75
CA GLY A 72 -12.63 3.34 -9.79
C GLY A 72 -12.14 3.18 -8.37
N SER A 73 -11.15 2.32 -8.17
CA SER A 73 -10.55 2.10 -6.85
C SER A 73 -9.84 3.35 -6.34
N VAL A 74 -9.03 3.98 -7.19
CA VAL A 74 -8.33 5.21 -6.81
C VAL A 74 -9.35 6.31 -6.48
N GLY A 75 -10.36 6.48 -7.32
CA GLY A 75 -11.39 7.49 -7.08
C GLY A 75 -12.12 7.28 -5.75
N HIS A 76 -12.43 6.04 -5.43
CA HIS A 76 -13.08 5.71 -4.16
C HIS A 76 -12.17 6.05 -2.97
N LEU A 77 -10.91 5.65 -3.05
CA LEU A 77 -9.96 5.92 -1.95
C LEU A 77 -9.72 7.42 -1.78
N LEU A 78 -9.65 8.17 -2.87
CA LEU A 78 -9.49 9.63 -2.78
C LEU A 78 -10.67 10.29 -2.07
N GLN A 79 -11.87 9.72 -2.17
CA GLN A 79 -13.04 10.26 -1.50
C GLN A 79 -13.06 9.97 -0.01
N ILE A 80 -12.57 8.81 0.41
CA ILE A 80 -12.71 8.37 1.80
C ILE A 80 -11.48 8.59 2.66
N LEU A 81 -10.30 8.75 2.06
CA LEU A 81 -9.07 8.91 2.82
C LEU A 81 -8.71 10.40 2.95
N PRO A 82 -8.11 10.79 4.10
CA PRO A 82 -7.82 12.19 4.37
C PRO A 82 -6.57 12.72 3.69
N ARG A 83 -5.78 11.87 3.04
CA ARG A 83 -4.56 12.25 2.34
C ARG A 83 -4.68 11.89 0.87
N PRO A 84 -3.91 12.55 -0.01
CA PRO A 84 -3.82 12.11 -1.40
C PRO A 84 -3.37 10.65 -1.47
N VAL A 85 -3.88 9.95 -2.47
CA VAL A 85 -3.63 8.53 -2.66
C VAL A 85 -3.07 8.30 -4.05
N ASP A 86 -2.00 7.51 -4.13
CA ASP A 86 -1.46 7.04 -5.39
C ASP A 86 -1.46 5.52 -5.37
N VAL A 87 -1.92 4.90 -6.45
CA VAL A 87 -1.94 3.45 -6.58
C VAL A 87 -1.25 3.09 -7.89
N ILE A 88 -0.19 2.31 -7.81
CA ILE A 88 0.51 1.86 -9.00
C ILE A 88 0.37 0.34 -9.14
N GLU A 89 0.37 -0.11 -10.38
CA GLU A 89 0.37 -1.54 -10.70
C GLU A 89 1.82 -2.00 -10.78
N ILE A 90 2.20 -2.97 -9.93
CA ILE A 90 3.60 -3.42 -9.86
C ILE A 90 4.07 -4.05 -11.16
N GLU A 91 3.14 -4.68 -11.90
CA GLU A 91 3.47 -5.34 -13.16
C GLU A 91 3.93 -4.38 -14.24
N GLY A 92 3.42 -3.15 -14.20
CA GLY A 92 3.72 -2.15 -15.24
C GLY A 92 4.65 -1.04 -14.82
N CYS A 93 5.13 -1.03 -13.58
CA CYS A 93 5.98 0.06 -13.12
C CYS A 93 7.44 -0.16 -13.55
N PRO A 94 8.26 0.92 -13.56
CA PRO A 94 9.67 0.80 -13.89
C PRO A 94 10.39 -0.20 -12.97
N THR A 95 11.34 -0.93 -13.53
CA THR A 95 12.05 -1.99 -12.81
C THR A 95 12.67 -1.53 -11.50
N LEU A 96 13.30 -0.36 -11.49
CA LEU A 96 13.94 0.15 -10.30
C LEU A 96 12.93 0.42 -9.18
N LEU A 97 11.78 0.99 -9.54
CA LEU A 97 10.72 1.23 -8.57
C LEU A 97 10.15 -0.08 -8.05
N ARG A 98 9.95 -1.06 -8.94
CA ARG A 98 9.47 -2.38 -8.54
C ARG A 98 10.41 -3.01 -7.52
N GLU A 99 11.71 -2.96 -7.77
CA GLU A 99 12.70 -3.52 -6.86
C GLU A 99 12.63 -2.84 -5.49
N GLN A 100 12.50 -1.51 -5.46
CA GLN A 100 12.38 -0.77 -4.22
C GLN A 100 11.12 -1.17 -3.44
N ILE A 101 10.01 -1.35 -4.13
CA ILE A 101 8.75 -1.75 -3.48
C ILE A 101 8.87 -3.15 -2.91
N LEU A 102 9.40 -4.09 -3.69
CA LEU A 102 9.55 -5.47 -3.25
C LEU A 102 10.52 -5.60 -2.08
N GLU A 103 11.53 -4.76 -2.03
CA GLU A 103 12.55 -4.81 -1.00
C GLU A 103 12.16 -4.05 0.26
N HIS A 104 11.55 -2.88 0.12
CA HIS A 104 11.28 -1.96 1.22
C HIS A 104 9.81 -1.70 1.48
N GLY A 105 8.92 -2.07 0.58
CA GLY A 105 7.49 -1.88 0.76
C GLY A 105 6.96 -2.78 1.87
N ILE A 106 5.86 -2.36 2.46
CA ILE A 106 5.22 -3.11 3.54
C ILE A 106 3.98 -3.80 2.97
N ILE A 107 3.96 -5.12 3.04
CA ILE A 107 2.80 -5.87 2.58
C ILE A 107 1.66 -5.68 3.57
N LEU A 108 0.52 -5.29 3.04
CA LEU A 108 -0.65 -5.09 3.87
C LEU A 108 -1.38 -6.41 4.05
N ASP A 109 -1.89 -6.59 5.27
CA ASP A 109 -2.52 -7.83 5.68
C ASP A 109 -3.69 -8.18 4.77
N GLU A 110 -3.84 -9.46 4.54
CA GLU A 110 -4.88 -10.00 3.68
C GLU A 110 -6.23 -10.10 4.37
N ASN A 111 -6.23 -10.15 5.67
CA ASN A 111 -7.48 -10.37 6.40
C ASN A 111 -8.01 -9.09 7.00
#